data_8fd534e2e3e949488ef99a936b40d62d
#
_entry.id   8fd534e2e3e949488ef99a936b40d62d
#
_cell.length_a   1.000
_cell.length_b   1.000
_cell.length_c   1.000
_cell.angle_alpha   90.00
_cell.angle_beta   90.00
_cell.angle_gamma   90.00
#
_symmetry.space_group_name_H-M   'P 1'
#
loop_
_entity.id
_entity.type
_entity.pdbx_description
1 polymer ?
#
loop_
_entity_poly.entity_id
_entity_poly.type
_entity_poly.pdbx_seq_one_letter_code
_entity_poly.pdbx_strand_id
1 'polypeptide(L)'
;MNHSVTHKDAAEPQKIDGQNAVIVEKKSEELEDSKFDLGGYENPYQYLKQFLRTTDETAADKVADAVMGSLTGQGQEKLLKSLIEHACCSFDKKISATADMNALRKDLKPGEYPYVNGYNRDLYNKQLRSLQIELLKLQSWIQKKGKKLVIIFEGRDAAGKGGTIQRFTEHLNPRGARIAALPKPTATEEGQWYFQRYVAHLPSAGEMVFFDRSWYNRAVVEPVMGFCTKEQYETFMKEVPSFERNLLSEDIILFKFWLNVTRGEQKRRFRQR
;
A
#
# COMPACT_ATOMS: atom_id res chain seq x y z
N MET A 1 -28.81 -46.79 32.11
CA MET A 1 -27.54 -46.95 32.85
C MET A 1 -26.72 -45.69 32.62
N ASN A 2 -26.66 -44.87 33.66
CA ASN A 2 -25.92 -43.59 33.69
C ASN A 2 -24.42 -43.88 33.84
N HIS A 3 -23.59 -43.15 33.09
CA HIS A 3 -22.23 -42.85 33.55
C HIS A 3 -21.92 -41.39 33.25
N SER A 4 -21.98 -40.62 34.32
CA SER A 4 -21.39 -39.31 34.48
C SER A 4 -19.86 -39.44 34.57
N VAL A 5 -19.12 -38.66 33.78
CA VAL A 5 -17.67 -38.41 33.98
C VAL A 5 -17.48 -36.96 34.28
N THR A 6 -17.13 -36.71 35.53
CA THR A 6 -16.66 -35.41 36.06
C THR A 6 -15.20 -35.23 35.66
N HIS A 7 -14.85 -34.14 34.99
CA HIS A 7 -13.47 -33.63 34.95
C HIS A 7 -13.37 -32.37 35.82
N LYS A 8 -12.79 -32.58 36.99
CA LYS A 8 -12.05 -31.56 37.72
C LYS A 8 -10.61 -31.66 37.23
N ASP A 9 -10.02 -30.56 36.86
CA ASP A 9 -8.68 -30.12 37.25
C ASP A 9 -8.43 -28.77 36.54
N ALA A 10 -8.69 -27.69 37.32
CA ALA A 10 -8.24 -26.36 36.99
C ALA A 10 -6.84 -26.21 37.62
N ALA A 11 -5.83 -26.01 36.79
CA ALA A 11 -4.52 -25.59 37.23
C ALA A 11 -4.53 -24.11 37.51
N GLU A 12 -4.14 -23.74 38.74
CA GLU A 12 -3.94 -22.31 39.17
C GLU A 12 -2.81 -21.64 38.36
N PRO A 13 -2.94 -20.36 38.00
CA PRO A 13 -1.88 -19.60 37.40
C PRO A 13 -0.85 -19.18 38.45
N GLN A 14 0.41 -19.50 38.21
CA GLN A 14 1.55 -18.99 38.96
C GLN A 14 1.68 -17.47 38.83
N LYS A 15 1.75 -16.79 39.97
CA LYS A 15 2.10 -15.37 40.05
C LYS A 15 3.52 -15.14 39.56
N ILE A 16 3.66 -14.32 38.55
CA ILE A 16 4.92 -13.70 38.16
C ILE A 16 4.85 -12.23 38.64
N ASP A 17 5.66 -11.90 39.62
CA ASP A 17 5.91 -10.53 40.06
C ASP A 17 6.66 -9.75 39.00
N GLY A 18 6.19 -8.54 38.68
CA GLY A 18 6.88 -7.62 37.77
C GLY A 18 5.93 -6.67 37.10
N GLN A 19 5.81 -5.47 37.62
CA GLN A 19 5.08 -4.34 37.11
C GLN A 19 5.30 -4.13 35.60
N ASN A 20 4.23 -4.14 34.83
CA ASN A 20 4.00 -3.68 33.45
C ASN A 20 3.40 -4.74 32.51
N ALA A 21 2.50 -5.58 32.99
CA ALA A 21 1.64 -6.37 32.13
C ALA A 21 0.19 -6.11 32.54
N VAL A 22 -0.43 -5.10 31.96
CA VAL A 22 -1.86 -4.86 32.11
C VAL A 22 -2.51 -4.98 30.75
N ILE A 23 -3.27 -6.03 30.66
CA ILE A 23 -4.57 -6.21 30.01
C ILE A 23 -4.53 -6.62 28.52
N VAL A 24 -4.80 -7.89 28.31
CA VAL A 24 -5.76 -8.32 27.28
C VAL A 24 -6.53 -9.53 27.82
N GLU A 25 -7.59 -9.27 28.56
CA GLU A 25 -8.74 -10.18 28.71
C GLU A 25 -9.98 -9.36 29.06
N LYS A 26 -10.71 -8.93 28.05
CA LYS A 26 -12.15 -8.66 28.16
C LYS A 26 -12.87 -9.12 26.89
N LYS A 27 -13.91 -9.90 27.15
CA LYS A 27 -14.81 -10.54 26.21
C LYS A 27 -15.31 -9.62 25.10
N SER A 28 -15.50 -10.22 23.93
CA SER A 28 -15.90 -9.68 22.63
C SER A 28 -17.34 -9.17 22.50
N GLU A 29 -17.97 -8.66 23.54
CA GLU A 29 -19.39 -8.26 23.47
C GLU A 29 -19.73 -6.82 23.89
N GLU A 30 -18.75 -5.98 24.25
CA GLU A 30 -19.03 -4.56 24.56
C GLU A 30 -17.89 -3.66 24.08
N LEU A 31 -17.76 -3.46 22.77
CA LEU A 31 -16.87 -2.47 22.16
C LEU A 31 -17.66 -1.50 21.26
N GLU A 32 -18.80 -1.04 21.76
CA GLU A 32 -19.37 0.23 21.34
C GLU A 32 -18.92 1.31 22.34
N ASP A 33 -18.16 2.29 21.84
CA ASP A 33 -17.77 3.55 22.51
C ASP A 33 -16.84 3.54 23.73
N SER A 34 -15.92 2.63 23.88
CA SER A 34 -14.82 2.88 24.82
C SER A 34 -13.76 3.78 24.16
N LYS A 35 -13.68 5.04 24.58
CA LYS A 35 -12.54 5.91 24.32
C LYS A 35 -11.29 5.20 24.82
N PHE A 36 -10.41 4.80 23.90
CA PHE A 36 -9.10 4.25 24.22
C PHE A 36 -8.35 5.31 25.03
N ASP A 37 -8.02 5.03 26.27
CA ASP A 37 -7.15 5.90 27.07
C ASP A 37 -5.72 5.76 26.55
N LEU A 38 -5.30 6.77 25.81
CA LEU A 38 -3.98 6.83 25.17
C LEU A 38 -2.90 7.40 26.12
N GLY A 39 -3.18 7.45 27.43
CA GLY A 39 -2.19 7.91 28.41
C GLY A 39 -1.66 9.33 28.13
N GLY A 40 -2.52 10.24 27.67
CA GLY A 40 -2.16 11.63 27.37
C GLY A 40 -1.66 11.89 25.95
N TYR A 41 -1.68 10.90 25.06
CA TYR A 41 -1.36 11.10 23.64
C TYR A 41 -2.60 11.50 22.83
N GLU A 42 -2.44 12.50 21.98
CA GLU A 42 -3.54 13.06 21.18
C GLU A 42 -4.07 12.10 20.11
N ASN A 43 -3.31 11.07 19.74
CA ASN A 43 -3.73 10.04 18.78
C ASN A 43 -2.95 8.73 18.91
N PRO A 44 -3.49 7.59 18.46
CA PRO A 44 -2.87 6.27 18.52
C PRO A 44 -1.50 6.18 17.85
N TYR A 45 -1.25 6.98 16.83
CA TYR A 45 0.01 7.02 16.10
C TYR A 45 1.16 7.57 16.95
N GLN A 46 0.92 8.63 17.74
CA GLN A 46 1.95 9.18 18.63
C GLN A 46 2.32 8.18 19.73
N TYR A 47 1.32 7.49 20.27
CA TYR A 47 1.53 6.41 21.23
C TYR A 47 2.38 5.29 20.65
N LEU A 48 2.02 4.75 19.49
CA LEU A 48 2.79 3.72 18.78
C LEU A 48 4.21 4.18 18.43
N LYS A 49 4.39 5.43 17.99
CA LYS A 49 5.70 5.98 17.66
C LYS A 49 6.64 6.06 18.86
N GLN A 50 6.12 6.39 20.02
CA GLN A 50 6.91 6.43 21.26
C GLN A 50 7.19 5.03 21.78
N PHE A 51 6.23 4.13 21.70
CA PHE A 51 6.40 2.75 22.10
C PHE A 51 7.46 2.04 21.22
N LEU A 52 7.42 2.21 19.92
CA LEU A 52 8.38 1.62 18.97
C LEU A 52 9.82 2.20 19.12
N ARG A 53 9.98 3.38 19.74
CA ARG A 53 11.30 3.96 20.06
C ARG A 53 11.97 3.37 21.29
N THR A 54 11.21 2.73 22.16
CA THR A 54 11.67 2.22 23.46
C THR A 54 11.83 0.71 23.52
N THR A 55 11.42 -0.02 22.48
CA THR A 55 11.39 -1.48 22.45
C THR A 55 12.34 -2.04 21.39
N ASP A 56 12.90 -3.22 21.65
CA ASP A 56 13.68 -3.95 20.66
C ASP A 56 12.81 -4.43 19.46
N GLU A 57 13.47 -4.91 18.42
CA GLU A 57 12.82 -5.33 17.16
C GLU A 57 11.75 -6.43 17.38
N THR A 58 11.95 -7.30 18.36
CA THR A 58 11.03 -8.40 18.73
C THR A 58 9.76 -7.89 19.44
N ALA A 59 9.86 -6.82 20.19
CA ALA A 59 8.70 -6.20 20.83
C ALA A 59 7.87 -5.38 19.84
N ALA A 60 8.50 -4.76 18.87
CA ALA A 60 7.81 -4.05 17.77
C ALA A 60 6.93 -5.01 16.93
N ASP A 61 7.45 -6.20 16.61
CA ASP A 61 6.69 -7.24 15.89
C ASP A 61 5.47 -7.71 16.69
N LYS A 62 5.61 -7.93 18.00
CA LYS A 62 4.50 -8.36 18.88
C LYS A 62 3.40 -7.30 18.98
N VAL A 63 3.78 -6.01 19.05
CA VAL A 63 2.82 -4.91 19.09
C VAL A 63 2.10 -4.76 17.75
N ALA A 64 2.83 -4.85 16.63
CA ALA A 64 2.22 -4.82 15.31
C ALA A 64 1.22 -5.96 15.11
N ASP A 65 1.58 -7.18 15.52
CA ASP A 65 0.70 -8.36 15.48
C ASP A 65 -0.53 -8.20 16.39
N ALA A 66 -0.36 -7.66 17.60
CA ALA A 66 -1.45 -7.41 18.54
C ALA A 66 -2.42 -6.33 18.02
N VAL A 67 -1.91 -5.22 17.51
CA VAL A 67 -2.73 -4.14 16.95
C VAL A 67 -3.46 -4.60 15.69
N MET A 68 -2.77 -5.31 14.78
CA MET A 68 -3.40 -5.82 13.56
C MET A 68 -4.38 -6.96 13.84
N GLY A 69 -4.12 -7.79 14.84
CA GLY A 69 -5.01 -8.88 15.25
C GLY A 69 -6.26 -8.43 16.00
N SER A 70 -6.23 -7.27 16.65
CA SER A 70 -7.39 -6.70 17.39
C SER A 70 -8.35 -5.90 16.51
N LEU A 71 -7.95 -5.58 15.27
CA LEU A 71 -8.75 -4.75 14.37
C LEU A 71 -9.54 -5.61 13.37
N THR A 72 -10.81 -5.28 13.17
CA THR A 72 -11.61 -5.82 12.06
C THR A 72 -11.07 -5.31 10.71
N GLY A 73 -11.39 -5.96 9.59
CA GLY A 73 -10.90 -5.58 8.26
C GLY A 73 -11.05 -4.08 7.94
N GLN A 74 -12.15 -3.44 8.35
CA GLN A 74 -12.34 -1.99 8.23
C GLN A 74 -11.42 -1.17 9.15
N GLY A 75 -11.12 -1.67 10.35
CA GLY A 75 -10.20 -1.04 11.27
C GLY A 75 -8.74 -1.11 10.79
N GLN A 76 -8.35 -2.23 10.21
CA GLN A 76 -7.05 -2.41 9.56
C GLN A 76 -6.87 -1.46 8.39
N GLU A 77 -7.90 -1.31 7.54
CA GLU A 77 -7.89 -0.37 6.41
C GLU A 77 -7.77 1.09 6.87
N LYS A 78 -8.54 1.48 7.91
CA LYS A 78 -8.46 2.83 8.50
C LYS A 78 -7.09 3.11 9.11
N LEU A 79 -6.50 2.17 9.82
CA LEU A 79 -5.15 2.32 10.40
C LEU A 79 -4.09 2.45 9.31
N LEU A 80 -4.11 1.58 8.30
CA LEU A 80 -3.22 1.64 7.15
C LEU A 80 -3.36 2.97 6.39
N LYS A 81 -4.58 3.42 6.16
CA LYS A 81 -4.86 4.70 5.51
C LYS A 81 -4.32 5.88 6.34
N SER A 82 -4.54 5.87 7.65
CA SER A 82 -3.98 6.87 8.57
C SER A 82 -2.45 6.86 8.61
N LEU A 83 -1.82 5.69 8.60
CA LEU A 83 -0.35 5.56 8.56
C LEU A 83 0.23 6.08 7.24
N ILE A 84 -0.43 5.78 6.11
CA ILE A 84 -0.03 6.27 4.79
C ILE A 84 -0.22 7.79 4.71
N GLU A 85 -1.36 8.32 5.16
CA GLU A 85 -1.64 9.76 5.19
C GLU A 85 -0.62 10.49 6.09
N HIS A 86 -0.28 9.94 7.26
CA HIS A 86 0.74 10.54 8.14
C HIS A 86 2.16 10.42 7.57
N ALA A 87 2.50 9.32 6.92
CA ALA A 87 3.78 9.19 6.23
C ALA A 87 3.87 10.20 5.07
N CYS A 88 2.81 10.37 4.29
CA CYS A 88 2.71 11.38 3.25
C CYS A 88 2.69 12.81 3.84
N CYS A 89 1.89 13.08 4.87
CA CYS A 89 1.81 14.41 5.50
C CYS A 89 3.07 14.82 6.26
N SER A 90 3.79 13.90 6.89
CA SER A 90 5.08 14.21 7.52
C SER A 90 6.16 14.50 6.47
N PHE A 91 6.03 13.90 5.28
CA PHE A 91 6.84 14.18 4.11
C PHE A 91 6.51 15.55 3.52
N ASP A 92 5.22 15.86 3.32
CA ASP A 92 4.73 17.13 2.78
C ASP A 92 4.99 18.32 3.73
N LYS A 93 4.85 18.17 5.05
CA LYS A 93 5.13 19.26 6.01
C LYS A 93 6.60 19.70 6.05
N LYS A 94 7.54 18.80 5.77
CA LYS A 94 8.96 19.18 5.62
C LYS A 94 9.26 19.81 4.26
N ILE A 95 8.43 19.56 3.25
CA ILE A 95 8.58 20.09 1.89
C ILE A 95 7.82 21.42 1.73
N SER A 96 6.65 21.59 2.37
CA SER A 96 5.81 22.77 2.21
C SER A 96 6.31 24.05 2.91
N ALA A 97 7.37 23.95 3.71
CA ALA A 97 7.95 25.12 4.38
C ALA A 97 8.80 26.01 3.46
N THR A 98 9.02 25.64 2.20
CA THR A 98 9.83 26.44 1.26
C THR A 98 9.25 26.44 -0.14
N ALA A 99 8.69 27.57 -0.55
CA ALA A 99 8.42 28.00 -1.93
C ALA A 99 7.64 27.01 -2.83
N ASP A 100 6.83 27.55 -3.72
CA ASP A 100 6.07 26.81 -4.73
C ASP A 100 6.97 25.81 -5.50
N MET A 101 6.96 24.56 -5.04
CA MET A 101 7.73 23.47 -5.64
C MET A 101 7.32 23.18 -7.09
N ASN A 102 6.19 23.72 -7.53
CA ASN A 102 5.67 23.58 -8.89
C ASN A 102 6.03 24.78 -9.79
N ALA A 103 6.70 25.80 -9.27
CA ALA A 103 7.12 26.94 -10.08
C ALA A 103 8.11 26.49 -11.16
N LEU A 104 7.74 26.65 -12.43
CA LEU A 104 8.60 26.35 -13.56
C LEU A 104 9.59 27.48 -13.80
N ARG A 105 10.83 27.15 -14.12
CA ARG A 105 11.83 28.11 -14.58
C ARG A 105 11.40 28.73 -15.92
N LYS A 106 11.53 30.02 -16.04
CA LYS A 106 11.16 30.76 -17.28
C LYS A 106 12.14 30.48 -18.42
N ASP A 107 13.42 30.28 -18.10
CA ASP A 107 14.53 30.18 -19.08
C ASP A 107 15.12 28.76 -19.09
N LEU A 108 14.32 27.81 -19.53
CA LEU A 108 14.68 26.37 -19.56
C LEU A 108 15.45 26.03 -20.84
N LYS A 109 16.68 25.53 -20.69
CA LYS A 109 17.41 24.87 -21.78
C LYS A 109 16.97 23.41 -21.90
N PRO A 110 17.07 22.80 -23.10
CA PRO A 110 16.84 21.37 -23.27
C PRO A 110 17.69 20.54 -22.32
N GLY A 111 17.07 19.62 -21.57
CA GLY A 111 17.74 18.75 -20.60
C GLY A 111 17.91 19.30 -19.18
N GLU A 112 17.63 20.57 -18.92
CA GLU A 112 17.68 21.13 -17.57
C GLU A 112 16.44 20.76 -16.74
N TYR A 113 16.65 20.75 -15.42
CA TYR A 113 15.55 20.50 -14.46
C TYR A 113 14.54 21.67 -14.51
N PRO A 114 13.24 21.40 -14.70
CA PRO A 114 12.27 22.42 -15.08
C PRO A 114 11.78 23.30 -13.92
N TYR A 115 12.01 22.90 -12.70
CA TYR A 115 11.48 23.61 -11.55
C TYR A 115 12.50 24.58 -10.96
N VAL A 116 12.02 25.71 -10.44
CA VAL A 116 12.87 26.75 -9.81
C VAL A 116 13.64 26.16 -8.63
N ASN A 117 12.97 25.37 -7.84
CA ASN A 117 13.54 24.73 -6.66
C ASN A 117 14.02 23.33 -7.02
N GLY A 118 15.31 23.16 -7.23
CA GLY A 118 15.93 21.85 -7.43
C GLY A 118 15.88 21.02 -6.15
N TYR A 119 15.47 19.75 -6.27
CA TYR A 119 15.58 18.83 -5.16
C TYR A 119 17.04 18.46 -4.90
N ASN A 120 17.49 18.52 -3.63
CA ASN A 120 18.85 18.12 -3.28
C ASN A 120 19.03 16.61 -3.56
N ARG A 121 19.94 16.28 -4.49
CA ARG A 121 20.15 14.92 -4.96
C ARG A 121 20.61 13.97 -3.87
N ASP A 122 21.46 14.45 -2.96
CA ASP A 122 21.98 13.62 -1.87
C ASP A 122 20.89 13.32 -0.85
N LEU A 123 20.06 14.31 -0.53
CA LEU A 123 18.90 14.12 0.33
C LEU A 123 17.90 13.13 -0.32
N TYR A 124 17.63 13.28 -1.61
CA TYR A 124 16.78 12.35 -2.36
C TYR A 124 17.32 10.92 -2.29
N ASN A 125 18.60 10.72 -2.58
CA ASN A 125 19.21 9.39 -2.58
C ASN A 125 19.20 8.76 -1.17
N LYS A 126 19.43 9.57 -0.12
CA LYS A 126 19.35 9.11 1.26
C LYS A 126 17.94 8.65 1.63
N GLN A 127 16.92 9.45 1.27
CA GLN A 127 15.52 9.11 1.52
C GLN A 127 15.06 7.90 0.71
N LEU A 128 15.44 7.84 -0.58
CA LEU A 128 15.14 6.72 -1.45
C LEU A 128 15.70 5.40 -0.87
N ARG A 129 16.97 5.42 -0.44
CA ARG A 129 17.61 4.24 0.16
C ARG A 129 16.89 3.80 1.44
N SER A 130 16.50 4.74 2.30
CA SER A 130 15.73 4.44 3.51
C SER A 130 14.41 3.76 3.17
N LEU A 131 13.66 4.26 2.18
CA LEU A 131 12.40 3.66 1.73
C LEU A 131 12.61 2.28 1.08
N GLN A 132 13.69 2.08 0.35
CA GLN A 132 14.03 0.78 -0.25
C GLN A 132 14.34 -0.27 0.82
N ILE A 133 14.96 0.12 1.94
CA ILE A 133 15.15 -0.77 3.09
C ILE A 133 13.80 -1.18 3.69
N GLU A 134 12.86 -0.26 3.84
CA GLU A 134 11.51 -0.59 4.33
C GLU A 134 10.76 -1.52 3.36
N LEU A 135 10.94 -1.34 2.05
CA LEU A 135 10.38 -2.26 1.04
C LEU A 135 10.96 -3.69 1.15
N LEU A 136 12.25 -3.83 1.47
CA LEU A 136 12.86 -5.14 1.73
C LEU A 136 12.28 -5.80 2.98
N LYS A 137 12.06 -5.02 4.06
CA LYS A 137 11.38 -5.50 5.26
C LYS A 137 9.95 -5.93 4.96
N LEU A 138 9.22 -5.14 4.18
CA LEU A 138 7.87 -5.47 3.73
C LEU A 138 7.86 -6.77 2.93
N GLN A 139 8.78 -6.96 1.99
CA GLN A 139 8.88 -8.21 1.22
C GLN A 139 9.14 -9.42 2.13
N SER A 140 10.06 -9.29 3.07
CA SER A 140 10.36 -10.35 4.04
C SER A 140 9.12 -10.70 4.90
N TRP A 141 8.38 -9.67 5.33
CA TRP A 141 7.15 -9.88 6.10
C TRP A 141 6.06 -10.57 5.26
N ILE A 142 5.84 -10.14 4.01
CA ILE A 142 4.88 -10.76 3.09
C ILE A 142 5.21 -12.24 2.89
N GLN A 143 6.47 -12.58 2.67
CA GLN A 143 6.93 -13.97 2.51
C GLN A 143 6.68 -14.79 3.78
N LYS A 144 7.11 -14.27 4.94
CA LYS A 144 6.96 -14.98 6.23
C LYS A 144 5.51 -15.20 6.64
N LYS A 145 4.63 -14.24 6.36
CA LYS A 145 3.21 -14.29 6.73
C LYS A 145 2.32 -14.87 5.62
N GLY A 146 2.87 -15.25 4.48
CA GLY A 146 2.12 -15.76 3.34
C GLY A 146 1.09 -14.76 2.78
N LYS A 147 1.30 -13.45 2.99
CA LYS A 147 0.38 -12.42 2.48
C LYS A 147 0.55 -12.24 0.97
N LYS A 148 -0.47 -11.66 0.33
CA LYS A 148 -0.52 -11.38 -1.10
C LYS A 148 -0.59 -9.87 -1.30
N LEU A 149 0.31 -9.27 -2.08
CA LEU A 149 0.33 -7.83 -2.32
C LEU A 149 0.23 -7.51 -3.80
N VAL A 150 -0.71 -6.63 -4.14
CA VAL A 150 -0.87 -6.04 -5.47
C VAL A 150 -0.69 -4.54 -5.36
N ILE A 151 0.21 -3.99 -6.17
CA ILE A 151 0.42 -2.54 -6.29
C ILE A 151 0.18 -2.14 -7.75
N ILE A 152 -0.76 -1.22 -7.97
CA ILE A 152 -1.13 -0.72 -9.28
C ILE A 152 -0.54 0.67 -9.47
N PHE A 153 0.12 0.89 -10.60
CA PHE A 153 0.61 2.19 -11.03
C PHE A 153 -0.15 2.65 -12.26
N GLU A 154 -0.97 3.66 -12.07
CA GLU A 154 -1.75 4.30 -13.11
C GLU A 154 -1.33 5.76 -13.29
N GLY A 155 -1.81 6.39 -14.35
CA GLY A 155 -1.54 7.80 -14.63
C GLY A 155 -1.19 8.06 -16.08
N ARG A 156 -1.06 9.34 -16.41
CA ARG A 156 -0.79 9.79 -17.78
C ARG A 156 0.53 9.25 -18.33
N ASP A 157 0.64 9.23 -19.65
CA ASP A 157 1.93 8.96 -20.29
C ASP A 157 2.96 10.03 -19.90
N ALA A 158 4.20 9.60 -19.76
CA ALA A 158 5.31 10.39 -19.25
C ALA A 158 5.16 10.90 -17.80
N ALA A 159 4.18 10.40 -17.03
CA ALA A 159 4.05 10.75 -15.61
C ALA A 159 5.14 10.12 -14.72
N GLY A 160 5.84 9.09 -15.22
CA GLY A 160 6.96 8.49 -14.49
C GLY A 160 6.69 7.09 -13.93
N LYS A 161 5.61 6.41 -14.37
CA LYS A 161 5.23 5.06 -13.90
C LYS A 161 6.40 4.08 -13.89
N GLY A 162 7.01 3.81 -15.03
CA GLY A 162 8.11 2.85 -15.13
C GLY A 162 9.31 3.21 -14.25
N GLY A 163 9.69 4.51 -14.17
CA GLY A 163 10.76 4.95 -13.29
C GLY A 163 10.43 4.81 -11.80
N THR A 164 9.17 4.94 -11.42
CA THR A 164 8.69 4.70 -10.06
C THR A 164 8.75 3.21 -9.74
N ILE A 165 8.18 2.36 -10.60
CA ILE A 165 8.19 0.90 -10.45
C ILE A 165 9.62 0.40 -10.32
N GLN A 166 10.54 0.88 -11.18
CA GLN A 166 11.96 0.51 -11.11
C GLN A 166 12.55 0.79 -9.72
N ARG A 167 12.29 1.96 -9.14
CA ARG A 167 12.80 2.32 -7.81
C ARG A 167 12.20 1.50 -6.68
N PHE A 168 10.94 1.10 -6.83
CA PHE A 168 10.29 0.18 -5.88
C PHE A 168 10.92 -1.21 -5.92
N THR A 169 11.25 -1.71 -7.12
CA THR A 169 11.66 -3.11 -7.32
C THR A 169 13.18 -3.32 -7.36
N GLU A 170 13.97 -2.24 -7.44
CA GLU A 170 15.43 -2.26 -7.68
C GLU A 170 16.21 -3.20 -6.75
N HIS A 171 15.80 -3.29 -5.49
CA HIS A 171 16.47 -4.11 -4.49
C HIS A 171 15.65 -5.30 -4.01
N LEU A 172 14.43 -5.47 -4.50
CA LEU A 172 13.58 -6.59 -4.12
C LEU A 172 14.07 -7.91 -4.74
N ASN A 173 13.85 -9.01 -4.02
CA ASN A 173 14.09 -10.33 -4.56
C ASN A 173 13.07 -10.64 -5.67
N PRO A 174 13.50 -10.83 -6.93
CA PRO A 174 12.60 -11.04 -8.07
C PRO A 174 11.79 -12.36 -7.99
N ARG A 175 12.20 -13.29 -7.14
CA ARG A 175 11.42 -14.53 -6.93
C ARG A 175 10.11 -14.29 -6.19
N GLY A 176 10.03 -13.23 -5.37
CA GLY A 176 8.84 -12.89 -4.60
C GLY A 176 8.25 -11.54 -4.96
N ALA A 177 8.82 -10.84 -5.96
CA ALA A 177 8.34 -9.54 -6.43
C ALA A 177 8.47 -9.49 -7.95
N ARG A 178 7.35 -9.32 -8.65
CA ARG A 178 7.35 -9.30 -10.12
C ARG A 178 6.54 -8.13 -10.67
N ILE A 179 6.91 -7.69 -11.87
CA ILE A 179 6.23 -6.65 -12.61
C ILE A 179 5.30 -7.30 -13.63
N ALA A 180 4.03 -6.89 -13.65
CA ALA A 180 3.05 -7.27 -14.64
C ALA A 180 2.77 -6.06 -15.56
N ALA A 181 3.33 -6.09 -16.76
CA ALA A 181 3.10 -5.12 -17.81
C ALA A 181 2.47 -5.85 -19.01
N LEU A 182 1.15 -5.78 -19.14
CA LEU A 182 0.43 -6.54 -20.16
C LEU A 182 0.50 -5.81 -21.51
N PRO A 183 0.81 -6.54 -22.60
CA PRO A 183 0.76 -5.99 -23.96
C PRO A 183 -0.70 -5.74 -24.38
N LYS A 184 -0.90 -5.28 -25.63
CA LYS A 184 -2.24 -5.22 -26.24
C LYS A 184 -2.91 -6.61 -26.16
N PRO A 185 -4.23 -6.70 -25.87
CA PRO A 185 -4.93 -7.97 -25.83
C PRO A 185 -4.78 -8.76 -27.14
N THR A 186 -4.67 -10.07 -27.01
CA THR A 186 -4.77 -11.00 -28.14
C THR A 186 -6.24 -11.15 -28.56
N ALA A 187 -6.49 -11.65 -29.77
CA ALA A 187 -7.86 -11.93 -30.23
C ALA A 187 -8.61 -12.90 -29.29
N THR A 188 -7.90 -13.85 -28.68
CA THR A 188 -8.49 -14.74 -27.68
C THR A 188 -8.89 -13.99 -26.41
N GLU A 189 -8.02 -13.12 -25.90
CA GLU A 189 -8.29 -12.32 -24.70
C GLU A 189 -9.41 -11.29 -24.91
N GLU A 190 -9.57 -10.76 -26.14
CA GLU A 190 -10.69 -9.87 -26.51
C GLU A 190 -12.05 -10.56 -26.41
N GLY A 191 -12.10 -11.89 -26.64
CA GLY A 191 -13.30 -12.70 -26.48
C GLY A 191 -13.57 -13.22 -25.06
N GLN A 192 -12.67 -12.97 -24.12
CA GLN A 192 -12.77 -13.42 -22.74
C GLN A 192 -13.36 -12.34 -21.83
N TRP A 193 -13.70 -12.74 -20.60
CA TRP A 193 -14.05 -11.79 -19.55
C TRP A 193 -12.89 -10.82 -19.33
N TYR A 194 -13.19 -9.52 -19.28
CA TYR A 194 -12.17 -8.46 -19.29
C TYR A 194 -11.09 -8.61 -18.23
N PHE A 195 -11.46 -8.99 -17.01
CA PHE A 195 -10.51 -9.13 -15.92
C PHE A 195 -9.65 -10.39 -16.00
N GLN A 196 -10.02 -11.37 -16.80
CA GLN A 196 -9.37 -12.70 -16.86
C GLN A 196 -7.87 -12.61 -17.14
N ARG A 197 -7.45 -11.75 -18.06
CA ARG A 197 -6.04 -11.54 -18.38
C ARG A 197 -5.23 -10.95 -17.21
N TYR A 198 -5.87 -10.20 -16.31
CA TYR A 198 -5.24 -9.63 -15.12
C TYR A 198 -5.22 -10.64 -13.96
N VAL A 199 -6.27 -11.44 -13.82
CA VAL A 199 -6.38 -12.49 -12.80
C VAL A 199 -5.21 -13.49 -12.90
N ALA A 200 -4.78 -13.83 -14.11
CA ALA A 200 -3.64 -14.72 -14.36
C ALA A 200 -2.31 -14.18 -13.76
N HIS A 201 -2.24 -12.90 -13.45
CA HIS A 201 -1.06 -12.25 -12.89
C HIS A 201 -1.20 -11.88 -11.41
N LEU A 202 -2.26 -12.31 -10.73
CA LEU A 202 -2.40 -12.06 -9.29
C LEU A 202 -1.36 -12.84 -8.48
N PRO A 203 -0.96 -12.35 -7.30
CA PRO A 203 0.06 -12.98 -6.48
C PRO A 203 -0.44 -14.25 -5.81
N SER A 204 0.45 -15.23 -5.69
CA SER A 204 0.33 -16.32 -4.73
C SER A 204 0.73 -15.87 -3.33
N ALA A 205 0.49 -16.71 -2.31
CA ALA A 205 0.92 -16.44 -0.94
C ALA A 205 2.43 -16.16 -0.87
N GLY A 206 2.81 -15.06 -0.24
CA GLY A 206 4.20 -14.63 -0.14
C GLY A 206 4.72 -13.79 -1.31
N GLU A 207 3.87 -13.45 -2.28
CA GLU A 207 4.27 -12.70 -3.47
C GLU A 207 3.76 -11.25 -3.48
N MET A 208 4.52 -10.40 -4.18
CA MET A 208 4.21 -9.01 -4.50
C MET A 208 4.13 -8.85 -6.02
N VAL A 209 3.07 -8.23 -6.53
CA VAL A 209 2.91 -7.93 -7.95
C VAL A 209 2.74 -6.44 -8.16
N PHE A 210 3.58 -5.88 -9.04
CA PHE A 210 3.56 -4.48 -9.44
C PHE A 210 2.97 -4.38 -10.86
N PHE A 211 1.77 -3.83 -10.98
CA PHE A 211 1.14 -3.61 -12.28
C PHE A 211 1.59 -2.28 -12.89
N ASP A 212 2.30 -2.31 -14.02
CA ASP A 212 2.50 -1.13 -14.88
C ASP A 212 1.30 -1.02 -15.82
N ARG A 213 0.34 -0.22 -15.44
CA ARG A 213 -1.04 -0.20 -15.92
C ARG A 213 -1.80 -1.49 -15.50
N SER A 214 -3.10 -1.38 -15.40
CA SER A 214 -3.93 -2.45 -14.88
C SER A 214 -5.26 -2.56 -15.64
N TRP A 215 -6.23 -3.21 -15.03
CA TRP A 215 -7.62 -3.20 -15.50
C TRP A 215 -8.22 -1.80 -15.64
N TYR A 216 -7.64 -0.79 -15.01
CA TYR A 216 -8.06 0.60 -15.21
C TYR A 216 -7.73 1.16 -16.60
N ASN A 217 -7.04 0.43 -17.48
CA ASN A 217 -6.93 0.76 -18.89
C ASN A 217 -8.31 1.00 -19.52
N ARG A 218 -9.33 0.19 -19.16
CA ARG A 218 -10.72 0.31 -19.63
C ARG A 218 -11.38 1.61 -19.16
N ALA A 219 -10.94 2.19 -18.04
CA ALA A 219 -11.47 3.47 -17.56
C ALA A 219 -10.70 4.69 -18.08
N VAL A 220 -9.48 4.52 -18.56
CA VAL A 220 -8.56 5.64 -18.83
C VAL A 220 -8.14 5.69 -20.29
N VAL A 221 -7.27 4.78 -20.73
CA VAL A 221 -6.65 4.86 -22.05
C VAL A 221 -7.57 4.31 -23.15
N GLU A 222 -8.31 3.26 -22.86
CA GLU A 222 -9.14 2.60 -23.89
C GLU A 222 -10.29 3.47 -24.40
N PRO A 223 -11.07 4.18 -23.57
CA PRO A 223 -12.11 5.09 -24.07
C PRO A 223 -11.53 6.27 -24.87
N VAL A 224 -10.39 6.81 -24.44
CA VAL A 224 -9.75 7.95 -25.09
C VAL A 224 -9.20 7.58 -26.47
N MET A 225 -8.68 6.36 -26.60
CA MET A 225 -8.08 5.87 -27.85
C MET A 225 -9.09 5.12 -28.75
N GLY A 226 -10.34 4.97 -28.30
CA GLY A 226 -11.36 4.22 -29.03
C GLY A 226 -11.12 2.70 -29.06
N PHE A 227 -10.43 2.16 -28.05
CA PHE A 227 -10.14 0.72 -27.95
C PHE A 227 -11.25 -0.07 -27.24
N CYS A 228 -12.24 0.60 -26.69
CA CYS A 228 -13.44 -0.03 -26.15
C CYS A 228 -14.70 0.73 -26.55
N THR A 229 -15.84 0.05 -26.54
CA THR A 229 -17.14 0.68 -26.75
C THR A 229 -17.62 1.36 -25.48
N LYS A 230 -18.63 2.21 -25.61
CA LYS A 230 -19.28 2.88 -24.47
C LYS A 230 -19.88 1.85 -23.50
N GLU A 231 -20.53 0.83 -24.03
CA GLU A 231 -21.13 -0.26 -23.25
C GLU A 231 -20.09 -1.05 -22.48
N GLN A 232 -18.94 -1.33 -23.07
CA GLN A 232 -17.83 -2.00 -22.41
C GLN A 232 -17.25 -1.15 -21.25
N TYR A 233 -17.14 0.16 -21.46
CA TYR A 233 -16.73 1.09 -20.40
C TYR A 233 -17.74 1.12 -19.25
N GLU A 234 -19.05 1.26 -19.55
CA GLU A 234 -20.09 1.31 -18.53
C GLU A 234 -20.19 -0.01 -17.73
N THR A 235 -20.05 -1.14 -18.41
CA THR A 235 -20.00 -2.46 -17.78
C THR A 235 -18.80 -2.54 -16.83
N PHE A 236 -17.61 -2.15 -17.28
CA PHE A 236 -16.43 -2.12 -16.45
C PHE A 236 -16.61 -1.26 -15.20
N MET A 237 -17.18 -0.05 -15.32
CA MET A 237 -17.39 0.85 -14.19
C MET A 237 -18.34 0.26 -13.13
N LYS A 238 -19.30 -0.59 -13.55
CA LYS A 238 -20.18 -1.32 -12.63
C LYS A 238 -19.51 -2.51 -11.96
N GLU A 239 -18.63 -3.20 -12.68
CA GLU A 239 -18.02 -4.45 -12.22
C GLU A 239 -16.75 -4.25 -11.38
N VAL A 240 -15.95 -3.22 -11.68
CA VAL A 240 -14.64 -3.04 -11.01
C VAL A 240 -14.73 -2.95 -9.49
N PRO A 241 -15.74 -2.30 -8.85
CA PRO A 241 -15.83 -2.30 -7.40
C PRO A 241 -16.08 -3.69 -6.81
N SER A 242 -16.83 -4.54 -7.52
CA SER A 242 -17.10 -5.91 -7.10
C SER A 242 -15.88 -6.81 -7.29
N PHE A 243 -15.18 -6.65 -8.40
CA PHE A 243 -13.91 -7.33 -8.65
C PHE A 243 -12.87 -7.03 -7.57
N GLU A 244 -12.67 -5.76 -7.24
CA GLU A 244 -11.71 -5.38 -6.20
C GLU A 244 -12.14 -5.85 -4.80
N ARG A 245 -13.42 -5.83 -4.46
CA ARG A 245 -13.92 -6.43 -3.22
C ARG A 245 -13.60 -7.92 -3.13
N ASN A 246 -13.73 -8.66 -4.24
CA ASN A 246 -13.36 -10.07 -4.27
C ASN A 246 -11.86 -10.27 -4.02
N LEU A 247 -10.99 -9.41 -4.57
CA LEU A 247 -9.55 -9.46 -4.27
C LEU A 247 -9.28 -9.23 -2.78
N LEU A 248 -9.94 -8.25 -2.18
CA LEU A 248 -9.80 -7.95 -0.75
C LEU A 248 -10.33 -9.07 0.14
N SER A 249 -11.44 -9.74 -0.24
CA SER A 249 -11.99 -10.88 0.50
C SER A 249 -11.08 -12.11 0.46
N GLU A 250 -10.19 -12.20 -0.53
CA GLU A 250 -9.15 -13.22 -0.66
C GLU A 250 -7.83 -12.83 0.01
N ASP A 251 -7.85 -11.89 0.96
CA ASP A 251 -6.68 -11.38 1.68
C ASP A 251 -5.59 -10.79 0.78
N ILE A 252 -5.95 -10.29 -0.41
CA ILE A 252 -5.03 -9.55 -1.26
C ILE A 252 -4.97 -8.11 -0.77
N ILE A 253 -3.80 -7.66 -0.37
CA ILE A 253 -3.55 -6.26 -0.03
C ILE A 253 -3.41 -5.49 -1.35
N LEU A 254 -4.28 -4.52 -1.60
CA LEU A 254 -4.33 -3.77 -2.86
C LEU A 254 -3.97 -2.30 -2.63
N PHE A 255 -2.91 -1.82 -3.29
CA PHE A 255 -2.56 -0.40 -3.38
C PHE A 255 -2.71 0.11 -4.81
N LYS A 256 -3.25 1.33 -4.94
CA LYS A 256 -3.43 2.00 -6.23
C LYS A 256 -2.76 3.38 -6.20
N PHE A 257 -1.75 3.59 -7.05
CA PHE A 257 -1.08 4.86 -7.22
C PHE A 257 -1.48 5.51 -8.54
N TRP A 258 -1.99 6.72 -8.45
CA TRP A 258 -2.24 7.56 -9.62
C TRP A 258 -1.15 8.62 -9.75
N LEU A 259 -0.27 8.46 -10.75
CA LEU A 259 0.77 9.45 -11.02
C LEU A 259 0.22 10.54 -11.96
N ASN A 260 0.15 11.74 -11.45
CA ASN A 260 -0.30 12.87 -12.22
C ASN A 260 0.88 13.69 -12.78
N VAL A 261 0.65 14.33 -13.92
CA VAL A 261 1.57 15.24 -14.56
C VAL A 261 0.78 16.33 -15.27
N THR A 262 1.23 17.58 -15.19
CA THR A 262 0.59 18.68 -15.91
C THR A 262 0.77 18.50 -17.42
N ARG A 263 -0.16 19.05 -18.21
CA ARG A 263 -0.09 18.97 -19.69
C ARG A 263 1.20 19.62 -20.23
N GLY A 264 1.63 20.73 -19.62
CA GLY A 264 2.87 21.41 -20.01
C GLY A 264 4.10 20.55 -19.78
N GLU A 265 4.21 19.96 -18.60
CA GLU A 265 5.31 19.07 -18.24
C GLU A 265 5.29 17.77 -19.07
N GLN A 266 4.11 17.19 -19.30
CA GLN A 266 3.99 16.03 -20.18
C GLN A 266 4.51 16.31 -21.59
N LYS A 267 4.11 17.46 -22.18
CA LYS A 267 4.59 17.91 -23.50
C LYS A 267 6.10 18.13 -23.50
N ARG A 268 6.65 18.69 -22.42
CA ARG A 268 8.10 18.89 -22.26
C ARG A 268 8.82 17.54 -22.25
N ARG A 269 8.36 16.57 -21.45
CA ARG A 269 8.94 15.24 -21.35
C ARG A 269 8.90 14.46 -22.67
N PHE A 270 7.83 14.58 -23.43
CA PHE A 270 7.74 13.99 -24.78
C PHE A 270 8.73 14.60 -25.78
N ARG A 271 9.03 15.90 -25.67
CA ARG A 271 10.04 16.53 -26.53
C ARG A 271 11.48 16.14 -26.19
N GLN A 272 11.71 15.62 -24.98
CA GLN A 272 13.03 15.20 -24.53
C GLN A 272 13.31 13.71 -24.79
N ARG A 273 12.32 12.93 -25.19
CA ARG A 273 12.47 11.54 -25.62
C ARG A 273 12.80 11.47 -27.11
#